data_64cc79a468ce9299276ad914f47af46e
#
_entry.id   64cc79a468ce9299276ad914f47af46e
#
_cell.length_a   1.000
_cell.length_b   1.000
_cell.length_c   1.000
_cell.angle_alpha   90.00
_cell.angle_beta   90.00
_cell.angle_gamma   90.00
#
_symmetry.space_group_name_H-M   'P 1'
#
loop_
_entity.id
_entity.type
_entity.pdbx_description
1 polymer ?
#
loop_
_entity_poly.entity_id
_entity_poly.type
_entity_poly.pdbx_seq_one_letter_code
_entity_poly.pdbx_strand_id
1 'polypeptide(L)'
;MSKDRTLWVFSIMLAGLLTTFSAVAQQPTQSSGQSPDEGQAAETLKVNVNIVQLFFNVKDKKGGLIPNLTKEDFEILEDGKPQTVKYFAAESNLPLTLGILIDSSGSQMRVLDMEKQVGGEFLAQTLRDKDLAFVIGFDVNVDLLQDFSSDVHALKRGLNSARINTGGGGGSGIPGIGGGPIPSGANGPKGTLLYDAVYLASHDELAQQVGRKAMILLTDGEDQGSQLRIKDAIEAAQKSDSIVYVLLCADRGFYGFSGYSGDNEMKKLTSETGGRVIQVGNKFDKLKEAFNQISNELRSQYNIGYTSTNSVLDGTFRKVQIQTKDKDYKVQARSGYYAVAKGD
;
A
#
# COMPACT_ATOMS: atom_id res chain seq x y z
N MET A 1 -6.29 -63.74 8.29
CA MET A 1 -5.61 -64.05 7.03
C MET A 1 -4.81 -62.82 6.70
N SER A 2 -3.54 -62.73 7.07
CA SER A 2 -2.32 -63.22 6.43
C SER A 2 -2.14 -62.60 5.03
N LYS A 3 -1.14 -61.75 4.77
CA LYS A 3 0.32 -61.90 4.59
C LYS A 3 0.84 -60.56 4.13
N ASP A 4 1.82 -60.00 4.72
CA ASP A 4 3.30 -60.19 4.62
C ASP A 4 3.98 -59.46 3.42
N ARG A 5 4.94 -58.54 3.82
CA ARG A 5 6.34 -58.39 3.37
C ARG A 5 6.60 -57.86 1.96
N THR A 6 7.49 -56.86 1.79
CA THR A 6 8.96 -57.07 1.82
C THR A 6 9.72 -55.69 1.78
N LEU A 7 10.69 -55.53 2.68
CA LEU A 7 11.82 -54.59 2.59
C LEU A 7 12.78 -54.96 1.46
N TRP A 8 13.38 -53.96 0.79
CA TRP A 8 14.68 -54.12 0.14
C TRP A 8 15.64 -53.02 0.55
N VAL A 9 16.70 -53.45 1.27
CA VAL A 9 17.91 -52.73 1.59
C VAL A 9 18.92 -53.12 0.51
N PHE A 10 19.54 -52.14 -0.17
CA PHE A 10 20.76 -52.40 -0.96
C PHE A 10 21.90 -51.57 -0.38
N SER A 11 22.79 -52.31 0.28
CA SER A 11 24.11 -51.91 0.69
C SER A 11 25.10 -52.27 -0.42
N ILE A 12 25.88 -51.29 -0.92
CA ILE A 12 27.04 -51.61 -1.76
C ILE A 12 28.25 -50.96 -1.14
N MET A 13 29.12 -51.87 -0.57
CA MET A 13 30.53 -51.62 -0.29
C MET A 13 31.28 -51.60 -1.63
N LEU A 14 32.24 -50.70 -1.81
CA LEU A 14 33.33 -50.93 -2.74
C LEU A 14 34.64 -50.40 -2.16
N ALA A 15 35.58 -51.29 -2.13
CA ALA A 15 36.91 -51.25 -1.55
C ALA A 15 37.89 -50.39 -2.37
N GLY A 16 38.94 -49.98 -1.70
CA GLY A 16 40.00 -49.09 -2.12
C GLY A 16 40.92 -49.54 -3.23
N LEU A 17 41.67 -48.59 -3.74
CA LEU A 17 42.98 -48.83 -4.36
C LEU A 17 43.86 -47.62 -4.06
N LEU A 18 44.87 -47.84 -3.20
CA LEU A 18 46.01 -46.95 -3.00
C LEU A 18 46.99 -47.13 -4.15
N THR A 19 47.31 -46.04 -4.84
CA THR A 19 48.52 -45.97 -5.68
C THR A 19 49.41 -44.84 -5.20
N THR A 20 50.54 -45.23 -4.69
CA THR A 20 51.66 -44.33 -4.30
C THR A 20 52.38 -43.84 -5.55
N PHE A 21 52.45 -42.53 -5.75
CA PHE A 21 53.38 -41.92 -6.69
C PHE A 21 54.48 -41.18 -5.93
N SER A 22 55.70 -41.60 -6.20
CA SER A 22 56.95 -41.01 -5.68
C SER A 22 57.24 -39.67 -6.32
N ALA A 23 57.45 -38.65 -5.49
CA ALA A 23 57.86 -37.32 -5.93
C ALA A 23 59.34 -37.26 -6.17
N VAL A 24 59.76 -36.89 -7.37
CA VAL A 24 61.11 -36.46 -7.71
C VAL A 24 61.18 -34.94 -7.51
N ALA A 25 62.09 -34.55 -6.58
CA ALA A 25 62.38 -33.15 -6.33
C ALA A 25 63.32 -32.61 -7.44
N GLN A 26 62.82 -31.61 -8.18
CA GLN A 26 63.67 -30.74 -9.01
C GLN A 26 63.70 -29.34 -8.40
N GLN A 27 64.92 -28.86 -8.06
CA GLN A 27 65.14 -27.47 -7.65
C GLN A 27 64.96 -26.53 -8.84
N PRO A 28 64.30 -25.38 -8.67
CA PRO A 28 64.22 -24.33 -9.71
C PRO A 28 65.47 -23.42 -9.58
N THR A 29 66.15 -23.23 -10.71
CA THR A 29 67.07 -22.16 -11.01
C THR A 29 66.48 -20.80 -10.82
N GLN A 30 67.11 -19.90 -10.09
CA GLN A 30 66.75 -18.47 -10.00
C GLN A 30 66.94 -17.82 -11.38
N SER A 31 65.81 -17.27 -11.88
CA SER A 31 65.79 -16.28 -12.94
C SER A 31 65.23 -15.01 -12.36
N SER A 32 66.06 -13.96 -12.33
CA SER A 32 65.68 -12.60 -12.03
C SER A 32 64.76 -12.07 -13.14
N GLY A 33 63.43 -11.94 -12.84
CA GLY A 33 62.44 -11.34 -13.74
C GLY A 33 61.55 -10.42 -12.92
N GLN A 34 61.49 -9.19 -13.35
CA GLN A 34 60.73 -8.05 -12.85
C GLN A 34 59.30 -8.41 -12.38
N SER A 35 58.94 -7.86 -11.22
CA SER A 35 57.58 -7.84 -10.73
C SER A 35 56.64 -7.16 -11.74
N PRO A 36 55.54 -7.78 -12.10
CA PRO A 36 54.49 -7.04 -12.76
C PRO A 36 53.82 -6.14 -11.74
N ASP A 37 53.67 -4.90 -12.14
CA ASP A 37 52.88 -3.84 -11.58
C ASP A 37 51.65 -4.37 -10.86
N GLU A 38 51.50 -4.06 -9.57
CA GLU A 38 50.28 -4.30 -8.82
C GLU A 38 49.21 -3.42 -9.46
N GLY A 39 48.45 -4.04 -10.36
CA GLY A 39 47.24 -3.43 -10.91
C GLY A 39 46.35 -2.97 -9.76
N GLN A 40 46.21 -1.67 -9.62
CA GLN A 40 45.24 -1.02 -8.76
C GLN A 40 43.93 -1.74 -8.94
N ALA A 41 43.47 -2.42 -7.89
CA ALA A 41 42.12 -2.93 -7.82
C ALA A 41 41.19 -1.72 -8.07
N ALA A 42 40.52 -1.73 -9.19
CA ALA A 42 39.52 -0.74 -9.49
C ALA A 42 38.48 -0.81 -8.37
N GLU A 43 38.53 0.14 -7.44
CA GLU A 43 37.45 0.34 -6.48
C GLU A 43 36.15 0.56 -7.29
N THR A 44 35.33 -0.47 -7.31
CA THR A 44 34.00 -0.37 -7.84
C THR A 44 33.23 0.56 -6.91
N LEU A 45 33.22 1.83 -7.19
CA LEU A 45 32.36 2.82 -6.53
C LEU A 45 30.91 2.35 -6.71
N LYS A 46 30.36 1.69 -5.70
CA LYS A 46 28.92 1.45 -5.60
C LYS A 46 28.26 2.80 -5.33
N VAL A 47 27.92 3.52 -6.40
CA VAL A 47 27.11 4.73 -6.29
C VAL A 47 25.69 4.29 -5.98
N ASN A 48 25.31 4.32 -4.70
CA ASN A 48 23.92 4.21 -4.30
C ASN A 48 23.17 5.48 -4.76
N VAL A 49 22.58 5.42 -5.93
CA VAL A 49 21.77 6.52 -6.45
C VAL A 49 20.36 6.36 -5.84
N ASN A 50 20.09 7.12 -4.78
CA ASN A 50 18.75 7.22 -4.23
C ASN A 50 17.87 8.05 -5.18
N ILE A 51 17.03 7.35 -5.95
CA ILE A 51 16.06 7.97 -6.83
C ILE A 51 14.78 8.20 -6.03
N VAL A 52 14.36 9.45 -5.94
CA VAL A 52 13.02 9.83 -5.47
C VAL A 52 12.06 9.62 -6.63
N GLN A 53 11.09 8.74 -6.44
CA GLN A 53 10.08 8.40 -7.44
C GLN A 53 8.73 8.97 -7.02
N LEU A 54 8.05 9.64 -7.95
CA LEU A 54 6.77 10.31 -7.71
C LEU A 54 5.75 9.84 -8.72
N PHE A 55 4.63 9.31 -8.22
CA PHE A 55 3.44 9.02 -9.01
C PHE A 55 2.41 10.12 -8.80
N PHE A 56 1.83 10.61 -9.89
CA PHE A 56 0.89 11.73 -9.82
C PHE A 56 -0.04 11.77 -11.02
N ASN A 57 -1.15 12.48 -10.88
CA ASN A 57 -2.08 12.77 -11.96
C ASN A 57 -2.06 14.27 -12.29
N VAL A 58 -2.39 14.60 -13.53
CA VAL A 58 -2.64 15.97 -13.97
C VAL A 58 -4.09 16.09 -14.43
N LYS A 59 -4.75 17.15 -13.99
CA LYS A 59 -6.15 17.42 -14.30
C LYS A 59 -6.34 18.82 -14.86
N ASP A 60 -7.29 18.98 -15.76
CA ASP A 60 -7.76 20.29 -16.20
C ASP A 60 -8.63 20.97 -15.12
N LYS A 61 -9.08 22.20 -15.40
CA LYS A 61 -9.99 22.97 -14.50
C LYS A 61 -11.33 22.28 -14.25
N LYS A 62 -11.75 21.37 -15.12
CA LYS A 62 -13.00 20.61 -14.99
C LYS A 62 -12.81 19.26 -14.27
N GLY A 63 -11.57 18.92 -13.92
CA GLY A 63 -11.21 17.66 -13.28
C GLY A 63 -10.95 16.50 -14.24
N GLY A 64 -10.93 16.76 -15.55
CA GLY A 64 -10.57 15.79 -16.59
C GLY A 64 -9.07 15.45 -16.53
N LEU A 65 -8.74 14.17 -16.66
CA LEU A 65 -7.34 13.71 -16.69
C LEU A 65 -6.65 14.16 -17.98
N ILE A 66 -5.40 14.61 -17.85
CA ILE A 66 -4.52 15.00 -18.96
C ILE A 66 -3.40 13.96 -19.08
N PRO A 67 -3.48 12.99 -20.01
CA PRO A 67 -2.54 11.88 -20.07
C PRO A 67 -1.34 12.10 -21.01
N ASN A 68 -1.32 13.17 -21.83
CA ASN A 68 -0.40 13.32 -22.96
C ASN A 68 0.70 14.37 -22.77
N LEU A 69 1.06 14.68 -21.51
CA LEU A 69 2.16 15.60 -21.21
C LEU A 69 3.51 14.89 -21.34
N THR A 70 4.52 15.67 -21.61
CA THR A 70 5.92 15.25 -21.74
C THR A 70 6.75 15.70 -20.53
N LYS A 71 7.98 15.20 -20.41
CA LYS A 71 8.90 15.60 -19.35
C LYS A 71 9.11 17.12 -19.29
N GLU A 72 9.13 17.76 -20.43
CA GLU A 72 9.39 19.19 -20.60
C GLU A 72 8.25 20.06 -20.08
N ASP A 73 7.06 19.49 -19.84
CA ASP A 73 5.90 20.20 -19.31
C ASP A 73 5.94 20.36 -17.78
N PHE A 74 6.93 19.75 -17.13
CA PHE A 74 7.02 19.71 -15.68
C PHE A 74 8.25 20.39 -15.10
N GLU A 75 8.08 21.02 -13.95
CA GLU A 75 9.14 21.47 -13.06
C GLU A 75 8.95 20.84 -11.69
N ILE A 76 10.04 20.33 -11.10
CA ILE A 76 10.03 19.71 -9.77
C ILE A 76 10.85 20.57 -8.84
N LEU A 77 10.26 20.92 -7.70
CA LEU A 77 10.92 21.61 -6.60
C LEU A 77 10.95 20.70 -5.38
N GLU A 78 12.12 20.55 -4.75
CA GLU A 78 12.30 19.94 -3.45
C GLU A 78 12.77 21.02 -2.48
N ASP A 79 12.00 21.25 -1.41
CA ASP A 79 12.24 22.33 -0.45
C ASP A 79 12.49 23.69 -1.13
N GLY A 80 11.75 23.94 -2.23
CA GLY A 80 11.85 25.14 -3.05
C GLY A 80 13.04 25.18 -4.02
N LYS A 81 13.87 24.14 -4.08
CA LYS A 81 15.01 24.05 -5.00
C LYS A 81 14.67 23.21 -6.23
N PRO A 82 14.93 23.70 -7.45
CA PRO A 82 14.70 22.94 -8.67
C PRO A 82 15.49 21.62 -8.70
N GLN A 83 14.83 20.54 -9.16
CA GLN A 83 15.42 19.22 -9.31
C GLN A 83 15.45 18.81 -10.79
N THR A 84 16.50 18.06 -11.17
CA THR A 84 16.62 17.56 -12.54
C THR A 84 15.95 16.21 -12.70
N VAL A 85 14.93 16.14 -13.56
CA VAL A 85 14.25 14.89 -13.87
C VAL A 85 15.19 13.93 -14.59
N LYS A 86 15.42 12.75 -13.99
CA LYS A 86 16.25 11.67 -14.57
C LYS A 86 15.40 10.65 -15.34
N TYR A 87 14.21 10.40 -14.85
CA TYR A 87 13.29 9.42 -15.41
C TYR A 87 11.89 10.04 -15.56
N PHE A 88 11.22 9.71 -16.65
CA PHE A 88 9.82 10.11 -16.91
C PHE A 88 9.10 9.01 -17.69
N ALA A 89 7.89 8.69 -17.26
CA ALA A 89 6.96 7.86 -18.01
C ALA A 89 5.53 8.41 -17.87
N ALA A 90 4.86 8.54 -18.98
CA ALA A 90 3.41 8.67 -19.05
C ALA A 90 2.84 7.23 -19.06
N GLU A 91 1.80 6.98 -18.28
CA GLU A 91 1.22 5.63 -18.08
C GLU A 91 2.20 4.62 -17.47
N SER A 92 2.03 4.36 -16.20
CA SER A 92 2.86 3.38 -15.51
C SER A 92 2.37 1.96 -15.73
N ASN A 93 3.22 1.11 -16.34
CA ASN A 93 3.04 -0.33 -16.43
C ASN A 93 3.59 -1.09 -15.22
N LEU A 94 4.03 -0.38 -14.19
CA LEU A 94 4.48 -0.99 -12.95
C LEU A 94 3.31 -1.71 -12.26
N PRO A 95 3.58 -2.83 -11.57
CA PRO A 95 2.58 -3.49 -10.74
C PRO A 95 1.93 -2.51 -9.76
N LEU A 96 0.65 -2.71 -9.50
CA LEU A 96 -0.12 -1.99 -8.51
C LEU A 96 -0.42 -2.91 -7.33
N THR A 97 -0.09 -2.47 -6.12
CA THR A 97 -0.58 -3.09 -4.88
C THR A 97 -1.65 -2.19 -4.28
N LEU A 98 -2.85 -2.74 -4.09
CA LEU A 98 -4.05 -2.01 -3.70
C LEU A 98 -4.61 -2.53 -2.36
N GLY A 99 -4.68 -1.67 -1.35
CA GLY A 99 -5.42 -1.93 -0.11
C GLY A 99 -6.86 -1.45 -0.21
N ILE A 100 -7.83 -2.30 0.18
CA ILE A 100 -9.20 -1.87 0.44
C ILE A 100 -9.42 -1.92 1.94
N LEU A 101 -9.65 -0.76 2.54
CA LEU A 101 -9.94 -0.62 3.97
C LEU A 101 -11.42 -0.30 4.12
N ILE A 102 -12.16 -1.21 4.76
CA ILE A 102 -13.61 -1.11 4.89
C ILE A 102 -14.01 -0.91 6.35
N ASP A 103 -14.69 0.19 6.59
CA ASP A 103 -15.24 0.53 7.90
C ASP A 103 -16.45 -0.36 8.21
N SER A 104 -16.37 -1.11 9.29
CA SER A 104 -17.44 -1.98 9.78
C SER A 104 -18.05 -1.50 11.10
N SER A 105 -17.84 -0.23 11.44
CA SER A 105 -18.46 0.40 12.60
C SER A 105 -19.98 0.52 12.46
N GLY A 106 -20.66 0.75 13.56
CA GLY A 106 -22.12 0.79 13.59
C GLY A 106 -22.76 1.84 12.67
N SER A 107 -22.04 2.93 12.37
CA SER A 107 -22.50 3.98 11.44
C SER A 107 -22.61 3.49 9.99
N GLN A 108 -21.86 2.45 9.61
CA GLN A 108 -21.84 1.87 8.26
C GLN A 108 -22.94 0.85 7.99
N MET A 109 -23.80 0.56 8.97
CA MET A 109 -24.85 -0.49 8.88
C MET A 109 -25.70 -0.42 7.60
N ARG A 110 -25.96 0.78 7.09
CA ARG A 110 -26.83 0.99 5.92
C ARG A 110 -26.10 0.96 4.58
N VAL A 111 -24.76 1.05 4.60
CA VAL A 111 -23.96 1.20 3.37
C VAL A 111 -23.00 0.02 3.14
N LEU A 112 -22.66 -0.74 4.17
CA LEU A 112 -21.68 -1.82 4.13
C LEU A 112 -21.94 -2.85 3.00
N ASP A 113 -23.20 -3.27 2.80
CA ASP A 113 -23.51 -4.27 1.75
C ASP A 113 -23.33 -3.68 0.34
N MET A 114 -23.64 -2.40 0.17
CA MET A 114 -23.36 -1.66 -1.06
C MET A 114 -21.85 -1.56 -1.31
N GLU A 115 -21.07 -1.25 -0.28
CA GLU A 115 -19.62 -1.13 -0.35
C GLU A 115 -18.95 -2.45 -0.74
N LYS A 116 -19.38 -3.56 -0.16
CA LYS A 116 -18.89 -4.91 -0.51
C LYS A 116 -19.16 -5.26 -1.97
N GLN A 117 -20.41 -5.00 -2.43
CA GLN A 117 -20.80 -5.29 -3.79
C GLN A 117 -19.97 -4.48 -4.78
N VAL A 118 -19.98 -3.14 -4.64
CA VAL A 118 -19.32 -2.25 -5.61
C VAL A 118 -17.79 -2.38 -5.51
N GLY A 119 -17.25 -2.55 -4.30
CA GLY A 119 -15.82 -2.82 -4.09
C GLY A 119 -15.37 -4.11 -4.78
N GLY A 120 -16.19 -5.15 -4.72
CA GLY A 120 -15.94 -6.41 -5.43
C GLY A 120 -16.00 -6.27 -6.96
N GLU A 121 -16.92 -5.44 -7.50
CA GLU A 121 -16.97 -5.10 -8.92
C GLU A 121 -15.73 -4.31 -9.35
N PHE A 122 -15.33 -3.34 -8.57
CA PHE A 122 -14.14 -2.52 -8.80
C PHE A 122 -12.86 -3.36 -8.86
N LEU A 123 -12.63 -4.25 -7.91
CA LEU A 123 -11.47 -5.13 -7.92
C LEU A 123 -11.42 -5.98 -9.21
N ALA A 124 -12.55 -6.52 -9.64
CA ALA A 124 -12.64 -7.32 -10.87
C ALA A 124 -12.33 -6.51 -12.14
N GLN A 125 -12.61 -5.22 -12.16
CA GLN A 125 -12.37 -4.34 -13.31
C GLN A 125 -10.98 -3.71 -13.30
N THR A 126 -10.38 -3.54 -12.13
CA THR A 126 -9.15 -2.74 -11.96
C THR A 126 -7.90 -3.60 -11.92
N LEU A 127 -7.93 -4.77 -11.25
CA LEU A 127 -6.76 -5.61 -11.11
C LEU A 127 -6.37 -6.29 -12.44
N ARG A 128 -5.08 -6.27 -12.73
CA ARG A 128 -4.45 -6.97 -13.85
C ARG A 128 -3.63 -8.15 -13.29
N ASP A 129 -3.17 -9.05 -14.14
CA ASP A 129 -2.47 -10.29 -13.75
C ASP A 129 -1.27 -10.07 -12.80
N LYS A 130 -0.59 -8.93 -12.91
CA LYS A 130 0.56 -8.58 -12.08
C LYS A 130 0.24 -7.71 -10.85
N ASP A 131 -1.02 -7.33 -10.71
CA ASP A 131 -1.45 -6.48 -9.60
C ASP A 131 -1.88 -7.36 -8.42
N LEU A 132 -1.72 -6.84 -7.21
CA LEU A 132 -2.14 -7.49 -5.98
C LEU A 132 -3.09 -6.58 -5.22
N ALA A 133 -4.00 -7.20 -4.48
CA ALA A 133 -4.80 -6.46 -3.51
C ALA A 133 -4.91 -7.22 -2.19
N PHE A 134 -5.20 -6.49 -1.12
CA PHE A 134 -5.55 -7.01 0.20
C PHE A 134 -6.77 -6.27 0.75
N VAL A 135 -7.41 -6.84 1.76
CA VAL A 135 -8.61 -6.27 2.38
C VAL A 135 -8.44 -6.22 3.88
N ILE A 136 -8.62 -5.04 4.46
CA ILE A 136 -8.67 -4.81 5.91
C ILE A 136 -10.07 -4.35 6.26
N GLY A 137 -10.65 -4.93 7.32
CA GLY A 137 -11.82 -4.42 8.00
C GLY A 137 -11.41 -3.68 9.27
N PHE A 138 -12.09 -2.61 9.61
CA PHE A 138 -11.80 -1.91 10.85
C PHE A 138 -13.06 -1.36 11.52
N ASP A 139 -13.08 -1.50 12.83
CA ASP A 139 -14.09 -0.96 13.76
C ASP A 139 -13.40 -0.70 15.11
N VAL A 140 -13.72 -1.43 16.16
CA VAL A 140 -12.98 -1.46 17.44
C VAL A 140 -11.71 -2.31 17.37
N ASN A 141 -11.52 -3.02 16.27
CA ASN A 141 -10.34 -3.78 15.91
C ASN A 141 -9.92 -3.44 14.49
N VAL A 142 -8.70 -3.83 14.11
CA VAL A 142 -8.21 -3.80 12.75
C VAL A 142 -7.88 -5.23 12.34
N ASP A 143 -8.61 -5.77 11.37
CA ASP A 143 -8.52 -7.17 10.98
C ASP A 143 -8.12 -7.30 9.50
N LEU A 144 -7.08 -8.08 9.21
CA LEU A 144 -6.74 -8.47 7.84
C LEU A 144 -7.74 -9.53 7.35
N LEU A 145 -8.73 -9.10 6.56
CA LEU A 145 -9.80 -9.98 6.07
C LEU A 145 -9.36 -10.84 4.89
N GLN A 146 -8.42 -10.35 4.08
CA GLN A 146 -7.80 -11.06 2.97
C GLN A 146 -6.39 -10.52 2.75
N ASP A 147 -5.42 -11.40 2.84
CA ASP A 147 -4.02 -11.14 2.51
C ASP A 147 -3.83 -10.93 1.00
N PHE A 148 -2.63 -10.51 0.58
CA PHE A 148 -2.31 -10.21 -0.82
C PHE A 148 -2.76 -11.32 -1.77
N SER A 149 -3.52 -10.95 -2.76
CA SER A 149 -4.02 -11.85 -3.78
C SER A 149 -4.25 -11.14 -5.11
N SER A 150 -4.04 -11.82 -6.21
CA SER A 150 -4.54 -11.45 -7.54
C SER A 150 -5.88 -12.14 -7.85
N ASP A 151 -6.30 -13.11 -7.03
CA ASP A 151 -7.59 -13.80 -7.18
C ASP A 151 -8.74 -12.92 -6.69
N VAL A 152 -9.49 -12.38 -7.64
CA VAL A 152 -10.67 -11.54 -7.37
C VAL A 152 -11.73 -12.27 -6.53
N HIS A 153 -11.86 -13.61 -6.66
CA HIS A 153 -12.82 -14.37 -5.86
C HIS A 153 -12.39 -14.44 -4.38
N ALA A 154 -11.09 -14.57 -4.11
CA ALA A 154 -10.55 -14.52 -2.75
C ALA A 154 -10.80 -13.14 -2.14
N LEU A 155 -10.48 -12.07 -2.86
CA LEU A 155 -10.68 -10.68 -2.43
C LEU A 155 -12.17 -10.37 -2.16
N LYS A 156 -13.08 -10.83 -3.02
CA LYS A 156 -14.52 -10.71 -2.79
C LYS A 156 -14.99 -11.46 -1.55
N ARG A 157 -14.43 -12.65 -1.28
CA ARG A 157 -14.72 -13.35 -0.01
C ARG A 157 -14.25 -12.56 1.20
N GLY A 158 -13.04 -11.96 1.12
CA GLY A 158 -12.53 -11.07 2.16
C GLY A 158 -13.46 -9.89 2.40
N LEU A 159 -13.85 -9.14 1.36
CA LEU A 159 -14.84 -8.05 1.48
C LEU A 159 -16.15 -8.54 2.10
N ASN A 160 -16.67 -9.68 1.64
CA ASN A 160 -17.92 -10.23 2.15
C ASN A 160 -17.83 -10.74 3.59
N SER A 161 -16.63 -10.94 4.15
CA SER A 161 -16.43 -11.33 5.54
C SER A 161 -16.57 -10.15 6.52
N ALA A 162 -16.42 -8.89 6.04
CA ALA A 162 -16.68 -7.72 6.88
C ALA A 162 -18.11 -7.76 7.45
N ARG A 163 -18.26 -7.45 8.73
CA ARG A 163 -19.53 -7.48 9.46
C ARG A 163 -19.65 -6.26 10.34
N ILE A 164 -20.84 -5.68 10.41
CA ILE A 164 -21.09 -4.60 11.37
C ILE A 164 -20.88 -5.11 12.78
N ASN A 165 -20.02 -4.40 13.49
CA ASN A 165 -19.88 -4.60 14.93
C ASN A 165 -21.04 -3.90 15.65
N THR A 166 -22.05 -4.67 16.02
CA THR A 166 -23.24 -4.15 16.72
C THR A 166 -23.01 -3.92 18.21
N GLY A 167 -21.77 -4.16 18.72
CA GLY A 167 -21.45 -3.99 20.16
C GLY A 167 -22.22 -4.94 21.09
N GLY A 168 -22.95 -5.90 20.53
CA GLY A 168 -23.66 -6.91 21.25
C GLY A 168 -22.84 -8.21 21.27
N GLY A 169 -22.29 -8.55 22.39
CA GLY A 169 -21.69 -9.85 22.61
C GLY A 169 -22.64 -10.94 22.14
N GLY A 170 -22.18 -11.77 21.21
CA GLY A 170 -22.85 -13.01 20.88
C GLY A 170 -22.94 -13.87 22.14
N GLY A 171 -23.94 -13.60 22.95
CA GLY A 171 -24.38 -14.51 23.99
C GLY A 171 -24.81 -15.77 23.29
N SER A 172 -23.96 -16.80 23.35
CA SER A 172 -24.37 -18.17 23.12
C SER A 172 -25.52 -18.45 24.08
N GLY A 173 -26.73 -18.09 23.67
CA GLY A 173 -27.95 -18.40 24.39
C GLY A 173 -28.07 -19.90 24.42
N ILE A 174 -27.89 -20.50 25.61
CA ILE A 174 -28.26 -21.87 25.85
C ILE A 174 -29.78 -21.94 25.59
N PRO A 175 -30.25 -22.74 24.62
CA PRO A 175 -31.69 -22.89 24.40
C PRO A 175 -32.33 -23.50 25.64
N GLY A 176 -33.18 -22.76 26.37
CA GLY A 176 -34.01 -23.33 27.42
C GLY A 176 -34.09 -22.60 28.76
N ILE A 177 -33.47 -21.45 28.94
CA ILE A 177 -33.65 -20.64 30.16
C ILE A 177 -34.26 -19.31 29.80
N GLY A 178 -35.45 -19.06 30.35
CA GLY A 178 -36.39 -17.99 30.08
C GLY A 178 -35.79 -16.62 29.88
N GLY A 179 -35.97 -16.12 28.62
CA GLY A 179 -35.59 -14.78 28.23
C GLY A 179 -36.57 -13.73 28.72
N GLY A 180 -36.27 -13.05 29.80
CA GLY A 180 -36.83 -11.71 30.01
C GLY A 180 -36.13 -10.72 29.08
N PRO A 181 -36.77 -9.58 28.75
CA PRO A 181 -36.09 -8.54 27.97
C PRO A 181 -34.91 -8.01 28.81
N ILE A 182 -33.69 -8.36 28.36
CA ILE A 182 -32.51 -7.73 28.91
C ILE A 182 -32.57 -6.27 28.44
N PRO A 183 -32.53 -5.28 29.34
CA PRO A 183 -32.40 -3.90 28.94
C PRO A 183 -31.16 -3.80 28.05
N SER A 184 -31.33 -3.33 26.85
CA SER A 184 -30.24 -3.04 25.92
C SER A 184 -29.38 -1.92 26.49
N GLY A 185 -28.57 -2.22 27.48
CA GLY A 185 -27.44 -1.41 27.88
C GLY A 185 -26.40 -1.58 26.78
N ALA A 186 -26.51 -0.76 25.77
CA ALA A 186 -25.57 -0.72 24.65
C ALA A 186 -24.21 -0.20 25.13
N ASN A 187 -23.48 -1.01 25.87
CA ASN A 187 -22.11 -0.75 26.32
C ASN A 187 -21.15 -1.82 25.82
N GLY A 188 -21.29 -2.24 24.56
CA GLY A 188 -20.18 -2.85 23.83
C GLY A 188 -19.14 -1.78 23.49
N PRO A 189 -17.87 -2.17 23.31
CA PRO A 189 -16.85 -1.23 22.86
C PRO A 189 -17.33 -0.58 21.54
N LYS A 190 -17.49 0.74 21.58
CA LYS A 190 -17.79 1.56 20.40
C LYS A 190 -16.47 2.17 19.97
N GLY A 191 -16.15 2.07 18.70
CA GLY A 191 -14.94 2.67 18.19
C GLY A 191 -14.85 2.52 16.67
N THR A 192 -13.97 3.29 16.09
CA THR A 192 -13.58 3.24 14.69
C THR A 192 -12.10 3.57 14.64
N LEU A 193 -11.26 2.54 14.55
CA LEU A 193 -9.80 2.66 14.59
C LEU A 193 -9.26 3.03 13.19
N LEU A 194 -9.71 4.16 12.64
CA LEU A 194 -9.40 4.57 11.27
C LEU A 194 -7.92 4.86 11.07
N TYR A 195 -7.30 5.63 11.98
CA TYR A 195 -5.89 5.97 11.82
C TYR A 195 -4.98 4.78 12.07
N ASP A 196 -5.33 3.90 13.01
CA ASP A 196 -4.62 2.65 13.25
C ASP A 196 -4.70 1.74 12.02
N ALA A 197 -5.86 1.65 11.34
CA ALA A 197 -6.03 0.87 10.12
C ALA A 197 -5.17 1.41 8.96
N VAL A 198 -5.14 2.73 8.77
CA VAL A 198 -4.28 3.36 7.75
C VAL A 198 -2.80 3.13 8.06
N TYR A 199 -2.41 3.24 9.32
CA TYR A 199 -1.04 2.99 9.75
C TYR A 199 -0.63 1.54 9.48
N LEU A 200 -1.41 0.56 9.94
CA LEU A 200 -1.11 -0.86 9.75
C LEU A 200 -1.06 -1.22 8.26
N ALA A 201 -2.03 -0.77 7.46
CA ALA A 201 -2.02 -0.97 6.01
C ALA A 201 -0.77 -0.38 5.35
N SER A 202 -0.28 0.77 5.83
CA SER A 202 0.90 1.43 5.27
C SER A 202 2.19 0.77 5.71
N HIS A 203 2.33 0.55 7.02
CA HIS A 203 3.58 0.11 7.65
C HIS A 203 3.80 -1.40 7.51
N ASP A 204 2.77 -2.20 7.78
CA ASP A 204 2.92 -3.66 7.84
C ASP A 204 2.71 -4.30 6.45
N GLU A 205 1.73 -3.77 5.67
CA GLU A 205 1.39 -4.37 4.39
C GLU A 205 2.14 -3.70 3.21
N LEU A 206 2.00 -2.39 3.03
CA LEU A 206 2.47 -1.72 1.81
C LEU A 206 3.96 -1.34 1.83
N ALA A 207 4.60 -1.18 2.99
CA ALA A 207 6.00 -0.76 3.07
C ALA A 207 6.96 -1.72 2.35
N GLN A 208 6.66 -3.03 2.40
CA GLN A 208 7.47 -4.08 1.78
C GLN A 208 7.19 -4.28 0.29
N GLN A 209 6.12 -3.66 -0.24
CA GLN A 209 5.72 -3.85 -1.62
C GLN A 209 6.49 -2.92 -2.56
N VAL A 210 6.74 -3.42 -3.79
CA VAL A 210 7.39 -2.66 -4.85
C VAL A 210 6.37 -2.16 -5.88
N GLY A 211 6.72 -1.13 -6.63
CA GLY A 211 5.85 -0.58 -7.66
C GLY A 211 4.90 0.49 -7.12
N ARG A 212 3.71 0.58 -7.73
CA ARG A 212 2.69 1.55 -7.34
C ARG A 212 1.88 1.02 -6.16
N LYS A 213 1.61 1.87 -5.20
CA LYS A 213 0.87 1.51 -4.00
C LYS A 213 -0.26 2.50 -3.77
N ALA A 214 -1.44 1.98 -3.52
CA ALA A 214 -2.60 2.80 -3.18
C ALA A 214 -3.47 2.09 -2.16
N MET A 215 -4.24 2.86 -1.39
CA MET A 215 -5.31 2.34 -0.56
C MET A 215 -6.58 3.15 -0.77
N ILE A 216 -7.72 2.49 -0.67
CA ILE A 216 -9.05 3.08 -0.76
C ILE A 216 -9.76 2.79 0.54
N LEU A 217 -10.11 3.86 1.25
CA LEU A 217 -10.88 3.79 2.48
C LEU A 217 -12.36 3.98 2.15
N LEU A 218 -13.19 3.05 2.60
CA LEU A 218 -14.64 3.11 2.58
C LEU A 218 -15.08 3.40 4.02
N THR A 219 -15.48 4.62 4.34
CA THR A 219 -15.75 5.08 5.71
C THR A 219 -16.61 6.34 5.72
N ASP A 220 -17.15 6.70 6.86
CA ASP A 220 -17.71 8.04 7.07
C ASP A 220 -16.66 9.07 7.49
N GLY A 221 -15.42 8.64 7.75
CA GLY A 221 -14.30 9.50 8.05
C GLY A 221 -14.14 9.89 9.53
N GLU A 222 -14.96 9.34 10.41
CA GLU A 222 -14.87 9.58 11.85
C GLU A 222 -13.93 8.56 12.49
N ASP A 223 -12.92 9.06 13.20
CA ASP A 223 -12.06 8.24 14.05
C ASP A 223 -12.55 8.28 15.50
N GLN A 224 -12.73 7.13 16.10
CA GLN A 224 -13.18 7.03 17.48
C GLN A 224 -12.42 5.93 18.21
N GLY A 225 -11.21 6.25 18.67
CA GLY A 225 -10.46 5.36 19.53
C GLY A 225 -9.12 4.87 19.04
N SER A 226 -8.64 5.30 17.87
CA SER A 226 -7.28 5.02 17.43
C SER A 226 -6.26 5.43 18.48
N GLN A 227 -5.24 4.63 18.68
CA GLN A 227 -4.09 4.95 19.51
C GLN A 227 -3.17 5.96 18.83
N LEU A 228 -3.11 5.89 17.52
CA LEU A 228 -2.34 6.76 16.66
C LEU A 228 -3.17 7.99 16.26
N ARG A 229 -2.49 9.05 15.85
CA ARG A 229 -3.11 10.27 15.37
C ARG A 229 -3.03 10.31 13.85
N ILE A 230 -3.87 11.14 13.23
CA ILE A 230 -3.85 11.35 11.78
C ILE A 230 -2.46 11.65 11.20
N LYS A 231 -1.60 12.37 11.94
CA LYS A 231 -0.24 12.65 11.50
C LYS A 231 0.61 11.38 11.38
N ASP A 232 0.42 10.42 12.29
CA ASP A 232 1.18 9.18 12.33
C ASP A 232 0.74 8.27 11.16
N ALA A 233 -0.55 8.26 10.83
CA ALA A 233 -1.11 7.58 9.66
C ALA A 233 -0.62 8.21 8.33
N ILE A 234 -0.59 9.56 8.24
CA ILE A 234 -0.05 10.28 7.07
C ILE A 234 1.43 9.93 6.88
N GLU A 235 2.23 10.00 7.94
CA GLU A 235 3.66 9.69 7.91
C GLU A 235 3.91 8.25 7.43
N ALA A 236 3.17 7.28 7.94
CA ALA A 236 3.27 5.89 7.51
C ALA A 236 2.94 5.72 6.01
N ALA A 237 1.86 6.36 5.54
CA ALA A 237 1.47 6.31 4.13
C ALA A 237 2.51 6.98 3.22
N GLN A 238 3.14 8.08 3.65
CA GLN A 238 4.21 8.75 2.91
C GLN A 238 5.52 7.94 2.91
N LYS A 239 5.87 7.28 4.02
CA LYS A 239 7.04 6.39 4.10
C LYS A 239 6.89 5.14 3.24
N SER A 240 5.68 4.61 3.13
CA SER A 240 5.37 3.48 2.26
C SER A 240 5.14 3.86 0.80
N ASP A 241 5.24 5.13 0.43
CA ASP A 241 4.92 5.67 -0.92
C ASP A 241 3.48 5.35 -1.39
N SER A 242 2.52 5.30 -0.46
CA SER A 242 1.14 4.89 -0.73
C SER A 242 0.22 6.09 -0.94
N ILE A 243 -0.57 6.03 -2.01
CA ILE A 243 -1.60 7.04 -2.29
C ILE A 243 -2.89 6.65 -1.56
N VAL A 244 -3.48 7.57 -0.81
CA VAL A 244 -4.71 7.30 -0.06
C VAL A 244 -5.90 7.99 -0.70
N TYR A 245 -6.89 7.20 -1.12
CA TYR A 245 -8.20 7.67 -1.55
C TYR A 245 -9.22 7.41 -0.44
N VAL A 246 -10.16 8.32 -0.26
CA VAL A 246 -11.26 8.15 0.70
C VAL A 246 -12.59 8.31 -0.01
N LEU A 247 -13.42 7.29 0.07
CA LEU A 247 -14.80 7.29 -0.36
C LEU A 247 -15.67 7.52 0.88
N LEU A 248 -16.17 8.75 1.03
CA LEU A 248 -16.99 9.11 2.19
C LEU A 248 -18.42 8.60 2.00
N CYS A 249 -18.68 7.46 2.62
CA CYS A 249 -19.95 6.74 2.61
C CYS A 249 -20.76 7.08 3.88
N ALA A 250 -21.02 8.36 4.10
CA ALA A 250 -21.75 8.80 5.28
C ALA A 250 -23.27 8.86 5.04
N ASP A 251 -24.06 8.16 5.85
CA ASP A 251 -25.48 8.45 5.95
C ASP A 251 -25.69 9.65 6.89
N ARG A 252 -25.79 10.84 6.31
CA ARG A 252 -26.00 12.08 7.07
C ARG A 252 -27.25 12.06 7.97
N GLY A 253 -28.20 11.18 7.68
CA GLY A 253 -29.37 10.96 8.54
C GLY A 253 -29.02 10.27 9.87
N PHE A 254 -27.89 9.58 9.95
CA PHE A 254 -27.41 8.94 11.16
C PHE A 254 -26.85 9.95 12.18
N TYR A 255 -26.14 10.98 11.71
CA TYR A 255 -25.45 11.97 12.57
C TYR A 255 -26.36 13.08 13.10
N GLY A 256 -27.58 13.24 12.58
CA GLY A 256 -28.51 14.31 13.01
C GLY A 256 -27.91 15.71 12.84
N PHE A 257 -28.20 16.62 13.79
CA PHE A 257 -27.71 18.00 13.81
C PHE A 257 -26.33 18.17 14.48
N SER A 258 -25.77 17.15 15.11
CA SER A 258 -24.46 17.22 15.76
C SER A 258 -23.35 16.96 14.74
N GLY A 259 -22.57 18.01 14.51
CA GLY A 259 -21.59 18.20 13.45
C GLY A 259 -20.71 16.99 13.15
N TYR A 260 -20.68 16.66 11.88
CA TYR A 260 -19.74 15.75 11.21
C TYR A 260 -18.39 16.45 11.02
N SER A 261 -17.33 15.88 11.57
CA SER A 261 -15.97 16.49 11.59
C SER A 261 -14.96 15.82 10.65
N GLY A 262 -15.21 14.60 10.18
CA GLY A 262 -14.26 13.79 9.43
C GLY A 262 -13.78 14.35 8.08
N ASP A 263 -14.54 15.26 7.46
CA ASP A 263 -14.23 15.81 6.13
C ASP A 263 -12.85 16.47 6.05
N ASN A 264 -12.46 17.27 7.04
CA ASN A 264 -11.22 18.03 7.00
C ASN A 264 -9.99 17.14 7.22
N GLU A 265 -10.10 16.16 8.10
CA GLU A 265 -9.04 15.20 8.39
C GLU A 265 -8.81 14.27 7.21
N MET A 266 -9.87 13.77 6.58
CA MET A 266 -9.78 12.96 5.37
C MET A 266 -9.22 13.76 4.18
N LYS A 267 -9.58 15.04 4.04
CA LYS A 267 -8.95 15.92 3.04
C LYS A 267 -7.46 16.09 3.29
N LYS A 268 -7.05 16.25 4.55
CA LYS A 268 -5.63 16.35 4.91
C LYS A 268 -4.90 15.05 4.59
N LEU A 269 -5.40 13.90 5.06
CA LEU A 269 -4.81 12.58 4.80
C LEU A 269 -4.60 12.36 3.29
N THR A 270 -5.64 12.58 2.49
CA THR A 270 -5.58 12.35 1.05
C THR A 270 -4.68 13.34 0.31
N SER A 271 -4.75 14.64 0.64
CA SER A 271 -3.92 15.66 -0.03
C SER A 271 -2.42 15.48 0.25
N GLU A 272 -2.06 15.07 1.46
CA GLU A 272 -0.66 14.83 1.84
C GLU A 272 -0.06 13.59 1.17
N THR A 273 -0.91 12.63 0.80
CA THR A 273 -0.50 11.35 0.18
C THR A 273 -0.72 11.30 -1.34
N GLY A 274 -1.28 12.34 -1.95
CA GLY A 274 -1.49 12.43 -3.41
C GLY A 274 -2.81 11.85 -3.91
N GLY A 275 -3.71 11.48 -3.01
CA GLY A 275 -5.06 11.05 -3.34
C GLY A 275 -6.10 12.17 -3.20
N ARG A 276 -7.34 11.78 -2.96
CA ARG A 276 -8.45 12.71 -2.72
C ARG A 276 -9.63 12.07 -2.03
N VAL A 277 -10.49 12.90 -1.48
CA VAL A 277 -11.80 12.52 -0.95
C VAL A 277 -12.85 12.59 -2.05
N ILE A 278 -13.73 11.60 -2.12
CA ILE A 278 -14.92 11.59 -2.97
C ILE A 278 -16.15 11.41 -2.09
N GLN A 279 -17.08 12.36 -2.17
CA GLN A 279 -18.34 12.33 -1.42
C GLN A 279 -19.34 11.38 -2.09
N VAL A 280 -19.61 10.24 -1.48
CA VAL A 280 -20.51 9.20 -1.99
C VAL A 280 -21.87 9.27 -1.30
N GLY A 281 -21.87 9.40 0.02
CA GLY A 281 -23.07 9.23 0.84
C GLY A 281 -23.55 7.77 0.82
N ASN A 282 -24.86 7.56 0.72
CA ASN A 282 -25.50 6.24 0.67
C ASN A 282 -26.02 5.88 -0.73
N LYS A 283 -25.35 6.33 -1.80
CA LYS A 283 -25.83 6.16 -3.17
C LYS A 283 -24.96 5.20 -3.97
N PHE A 284 -25.57 4.09 -4.40
CA PHE A 284 -24.90 3.03 -5.18
C PHE A 284 -24.21 3.57 -6.45
N ASP A 285 -24.92 4.37 -7.26
CA ASP A 285 -24.36 4.89 -8.51
C ASP A 285 -23.18 5.83 -8.28
N LYS A 286 -23.22 6.63 -7.20
CA LYS A 286 -22.11 7.50 -6.84
C LYS A 286 -20.89 6.72 -6.39
N LEU A 287 -21.09 5.63 -5.65
CA LEU A 287 -19.99 4.76 -5.23
C LEU A 287 -19.32 4.11 -6.45
N LYS A 288 -20.13 3.60 -7.37
CA LYS A 288 -19.63 3.01 -8.62
C LYS A 288 -18.87 4.03 -9.48
N GLU A 289 -19.41 5.24 -9.61
CA GLU A 289 -18.75 6.34 -10.32
C GLU A 289 -17.42 6.72 -9.64
N ALA A 290 -17.37 6.82 -8.32
CA ALA A 290 -16.18 7.13 -7.54
C ALA A 290 -15.07 6.08 -7.77
N PHE A 291 -15.39 4.81 -7.73
CA PHE A 291 -14.44 3.74 -8.04
C PHE A 291 -13.93 3.79 -9.47
N ASN A 292 -14.80 4.07 -10.45
CA ASN A 292 -14.39 4.25 -11.85
C ASN A 292 -13.42 5.42 -12.01
N GLN A 293 -13.67 6.53 -11.32
CA GLN A 293 -12.77 7.68 -11.33
C GLN A 293 -11.40 7.31 -10.74
N ILE A 294 -11.35 6.60 -9.60
CA ILE A 294 -10.10 6.13 -9.00
C ILE A 294 -9.37 5.17 -9.94
N SER A 295 -10.07 4.21 -10.55
CA SER A 295 -9.47 3.29 -11.54
C SER A 295 -8.80 4.04 -12.68
N ASN A 296 -9.47 5.06 -13.23
CA ASN A 296 -8.92 5.88 -14.31
C ASN A 296 -7.69 6.68 -13.82
N GLU A 297 -7.74 7.26 -12.63
CA GLU A 297 -6.60 7.96 -12.03
C GLU A 297 -5.39 7.02 -11.85
N LEU A 298 -5.61 5.84 -11.27
CA LEU A 298 -4.55 4.85 -11.08
C LEU A 298 -3.93 4.37 -12.41
N ARG A 299 -4.70 4.37 -13.51
CA ARG A 299 -4.20 3.98 -14.85
C ARG A 299 -3.50 5.09 -15.60
N SER A 300 -3.79 6.35 -15.29
CA SER A 300 -3.29 7.54 -15.99
C SER A 300 -2.21 8.27 -15.22
N GLN A 301 -1.50 7.59 -14.32
CA GLN A 301 -0.45 8.21 -13.52
C GLN A 301 0.80 8.47 -14.34
N TYR A 302 1.35 9.66 -14.21
CA TYR A 302 2.73 9.94 -14.56
C TYR A 302 3.66 9.40 -13.48
N ASN A 303 4.85 9.03 -13.90
CA ASN A 303 5.94 8.61 -13.04
C ASN A 303 7.17 9.45 -13.35
N ILE A 304 7.62 10.21 -12.38
CA ILE A 304 8.85 11.01 -12.46
C ILE A 304 9.85 10.51 -11.42
N GLY A 305 11.11 10.37 -11.85
CA GLY A 305 12.25 10.08 -10.99
C GLY A 305 13.32 11.14 -11.06
N TYR A 306 13.86 11.55 -9.91
CA TYR A 306 15.01 12.45 -9.80
C TYR A 306 15.94 12.00 -8.67
N THR A 307 17.20 12.41 -8.75
CA THR A 307 18.14 12.29 -7.63
C THR A 307 18.14 13.62 -6.90
N SER A 308 17.82 13.58 -5.59
CA SER A 308 17.82 14.79 -4.77
C SER A 308 19.17 15.49 -4.77
N THR A 309 19.17 16.81 -4.92
CA THR A 309 20.37 17.63 -4.72
C THR A 309 20.83 17.68 -3.27
N ASN A 310 19.95 17.30 -2.33
CA ASN A 310 20.28 17.07 -0.92
C ASN A 310 20.47 15.56 -0.70
N SER A 311 21.71 15.10 -0.64
CA SER A 311 22.04 13.67 -0.49
C SER A 311 21.97 13.12 0.93
N VAL A 312 21.66 13.96 1.93
CA VAL A 312 21.62 13.55 3.34
C VAL A 312 20.35 12.71 3.58
N LEU A 313 20.51 11.51 4.14
CA LEU A 313 19.42 10.60 4.50
C LEU A 313 19.25 10.62 6.03
N ASP A 314 18.62 11.68 6.51
CA ASP A 314 18.48 11.99 7.94
C ASP A 314 17.08 11.68 8.51
N GLY A 315 16.22 11.05 7.69
CA GLY A 315 14.86 10.74 8.08
C GLY A 315 13.92 11.94 8.13
N THR A 316 14.38 13.14 7.72
CA THR A 316 13.54 14.33 7.73
C THR A 316 12.58 14.35 6.53
N PHE A 317 11.43 15.00 6.74
CA PHE A 317 10.46 15.23 5.66
C PHE A 317 10.97 16.26 4.67
N ARG A 318 10.88 15.98 3.38
CA ARG A 318 11.21 16.89 2.28
C ARG A 318 9.96 17.19 1.48
N LYS A 319 9.65 18.46 1.41
CA LYS A 319 8.50 18.95 0.66
C LYS A 319 8.80 18.87 -0.84
N VAL A 320 7.90 18.26 -1.60
CA VAL A 320 7.99 18.20 -3.06
C VAL A 320 6.82 18.94 -3.69
N GLN A 321 7.12 19.71 -4.73
CA GLN A 321 6.12 20.38 -5.55
C GLN A 321 6.39 20.04 -7.01
N ILE A 322 5.36 19.53 -7.69
CA ILE A 322 5.38 19.32 -9.14
C ILE A 322 4.51 20.41 -9.74
N GLN A 323 5.07 21.19 -10.64
CA GLN A 323 4.38 22.26 -11.33
C GLN A 323 4.32 21.95 -12.84
N THR A 324 3.24 22.35 -13.49
CA THR A 324 3.08 22.30 -14.93
C THR A 324 3.34 23.67 -15.53
N LYS A 325 3.89 23.73 -16.75
CA LYS A 325 4.06 24.98 -17.49
C LYS A 325 2.72 25.64 -17.77
N ASP A 326 1.69 24.86 -18.06
CA ASP A 326 0.33 25.35 -18.21
C ASP A 326 -0.31 25.50 -16.82
N LYS A 327 -0.59 26.76 -16.43
CA LYS A 327 -1.20 27.13 -15.14
C LYS A 327 -2.66 26.70 -15.01
N ASP A 328 -3.28 26.28 -16.09
CA ASP A 328 -4.66 25.78 -16.09
C ASP A 328 -4.75 24.33 -15.63
N TYR A 329 -3.61 23.65 -15.57
CA TYR A 329 -3.54 22.27 -15.09
C TYR A 329 -3.26 22.22 -13.58
N LYS A 330 -3.84 21.21 -12.94
CA LYS A 330 -3.64 20.91 -11.51
C LYS A 330 -2.95 19.57 -11.37
N VAL A 331 -1.86 19.56 -10.63
CA VAL A 331 -1.14 18.33 -10.27
C VAL A 331 -1.70 17.79 -8.97
N GLN A 332 -2.03 16.50 -8.96
CA GLN A 332 -2.41 15.71 -7.79
C GLN A 332 -1.28 14.75 -7.48
N ALA A 333 -0.46 15.10 -6.51
CA ALA A 333 0.73 14.37 -6.06
C ALA A 333 0.84 14.40 -4.54
N ARG A 334 1.64 13.52 -3.95
CA ARG A 334 1.99 13.61 -2.53
C ARG A 334 2.75 14.92 -2.24
N SER A 335 2.61 15.43 -1.01
CA SER A 335 3.23 16.70 -0.59
C SER A 335 4.74 16.62 -0.39
N GLY A 336 5.28 15.41 -0.24
CA GLY A 336 6.70 15.17 -0.01
C GLY A 336 7.01 13.72 0.32
N TYR A 337 8.19 13.49 0.87
CA TYR A 337 8.67 12.18 1.28
C TYR A 337 9.64 12.29 2.47
N TYR A 338 9.90 11.19 3.15
CA TYR A 338 10.91 11.10 4.20
C TYR A 338 12.25 10.61 3.63
N ALA A 339 13.33 11.34 3.90
CA ALA A 339 14.68 11.03 3.39
C ALA A 339 15.32 9.90 4.20
N VAL A 340 14.82 8.68 4.05
CA VAL A 340 15.35 7.47 4.71
C VAL A 340 16.17 6.62 3.75
N ALA A 341 17.17 5.90 4.26
CA ALA A 341 17.86 4.89 3.46
C ALA A 341 16.89 3.74 3.14
N LYS A 342 16.89 3.26 1.88
CA LYS A 342 16.10 2.08 1.52
C LYS A 342 16.71 0.86 2.22
N GLY A 343 15.99 0.30 3.17
CA GLY A 343 16.38 -0.90 3.91
C GLY A 343 16.47 -0.71 5.43
N ASP A 344 16.10 0.45 5.94
CA ASP A 344 15.91 0.70 7.39
C ASP A 344 14.44 0.64 7.77
#